data_d06e948a490aa262029baf985a4d030a
#
_entry.id   d06e948a490aa262029baf985a4d030a
#
_cell.length_a   1.000
_cell.length_b   1.000
_cell.length_c   1.000
_cell.angle_alpha   90.00
_cell.angle_beta   90.00
_cell.angle_gamma   90.00
#
_symmetry.space_group_name_H-M   'P 1'
#
loop_
_entity.id
_entity.type
_entity.pdbx_description
1 polymer ?
#
loop_
_entity_poly.entity_id
_entity_poly.type
_entity_poly.pdbx_seq_one_letter_code
_entity_poly.pdbx_strand_id
1 'polypeptide(L)'
;MRRKDREVTEFNEIVKIMSNCKVCRIAVNDCEFPYIVPLNFGFDADVSADSDNVITLYFHAAKVGKKIDLFEKNPLVCYETDTLVNLKEGDIACKSGANYESIIGNGEVIFISDKAEKIHALNKVMENAFGNENKKEYDYPDKMLEVISVFKIESKSFTAKKNSKA
;
A
#
# COMPACT_ATOMS: atom_id res chain seq x y z
N MET A 1 6.21 -2.50 -18.26
CA MET A 1 5.09 -1.51 -18.43
C MET A 1 4.97 -1.07 -19.88
N ARG A 2 3.75 -0.82 -20.42
CA ARG A 2 3.54 -0.38 -21.82
C ARG A 2 3.92 1.11 -22.05
N ARG A 3 3.54 1.99 -21.12
CA ARG A 3 3.82 3.44 -21.21
C ARG A 3 5.10 3.77 -20.44
N LYS A 4 6.24 3.52 -21.08
CA LYS A 4 7.56 3.78 -20.51
C LYS A 4 7.83 5.26 -20.23
N ASP A 5 7.20 6.16 -20.99
CA ASP A 5 7.25 7.60 -20.78
C ASP A 5 6.64 8.09 -19.46
N ARG A 6 5.92 7.21 -18.75
CA ARG A 6 5.29 7.45 -17.44
C ARG A 6 5.81 6.53 -16.34
N GLU A 7 6.71 5.63 -16.66
CA GLU A 7 7.32 4.72 -15.71
C GLU A 7 8.25 5.47 -14.77
N VAL A 8 8.15 5.18 -13.47
CA VAL A 8 9.04 5.69 -12.44
C VAL A 8 9.92 4.53 -12.00
N THR A 9 11.23 4.68 -12.15
CA THR A 9 12.23 3.65 -11.83
C THR A 9 13.08 4.00 -10.61
N GLU A 10 13.19 5.29 -10.28
CA GLU A 10 13.94 5.76 -9.14
C GLU A 10 13.23 5.41 -7.83
N PHE A 11 13.86 4.57 -7.00
CA PHE A 11 13.22 4.03 -5.79
C PHE A 11 12.76 5.11 -4.81
N ASN A 12 13.54 6.16 -4.60
CA ASN A 12 13.17 7.28 -3.75
C ASN A 12 11.90 8.01 -4.25
N GLU A 13 11.71 8.11 -5.56
CA GLU A 13 10.48 8.70 -6.14
C GLU A 13 9.29 7.73 -5.96
N ILE A 14 9.52 6.41 -6.05
CA ILE A 14 8.49 5.40 -5.75
C ILE A 14 8.04 5.49 -4.30
N VAL A 15 8.97 5.61 -3.35
CA VAL A 15 8.69 5.81 -1.92
C VAL A 15 7.86 7.09 -1.69
N LYS A 16 8.17 8.17 -2.41
CA LYS A 16 7.42 9.41 -2.35
C LYS A 16 5.99 9.25 -2.89
N ILE A 17 5.80 8.54 -4.01
CA ILE A 17 4.47 8.20 -4.52
C ILE A 17 3.69 7.39 -3.48
N MET A 18 4.32 6.39 -2.87
CA MET A 18 3.69 5.56 -1.82
C MET A 18 3.19 6.43 -0.66
N SER A 19 3.97 7.39 -0.18
CA SER A 19 3.59 8.28 0.93
C SER A 19 2.43 9.22 0.60
N ASN A 20 2.21 9.53 -0.69
CA ASN A 20 1.08 10.34 -1.14
C ASN A 20 -0.24 9.55 -1.14
N CYS A 21 -0.17 8.22 -1.21
CA CYS A 21 -1.34 7.34 -1.26
C CYS A 21 -1.83 7.00 0.15
N LYS A 22 -3.16 6.94 0.34
CA LYS A 22 -3.77 6.70 1.67
C LYS A 22 -4.58 5.42 1.72
N VAL A 23 -4.89 4.84 0.58
CA VAL A 23 -5.67 3.61 0.46
C VAL A 23 -4.93 2.65 -0.48
N CYS A 24 -4.72 1.44 0.00
CA CYS A 24 -4.22 0.33 -0.79
C CYS A 24 -5.35 -0.66 -1.05
N ARG A 25 -5.52 -1.08 -2.30
CA ARG A 25 -6.47 -2.10 -2.71
C ARG A 25 -5.73 -3.41 -2.89
N ILE A 26 -6.10 -4.41 -2.08
CA ILE A 26 -5.52 -5.75 -2.14
C ILE A 26 -6.48 -6.63 -2.92
N ALA A 27 -5.97 -7.31 -3.94
CA ALA A 27 -6.69 -8.31 -4.73
C ALA A 27 -6.16 -9.71 -4.40
N VAL A 28 -7.05 -10.59 -3.99
CA VAL A 28 -6.77 -12.01 -3.70
C VAL A 28 -7.68 -12.90 -4.55
N ASN A 29 -7.19 -14.06 -4.93
CA ASN A 29 -7.98 -15.00 -5.68
C ASN A 29 -9.13 -15.58 -4.83
N ASP A 30 -10.36 -15.50 -5.35
CA ASP A 30 -11.58 -16.04 -4.75
C ASP A 30 -12.39 -16.77 -5.82
N CYS A 31 -11.95 -17.97 -6.17
CA CYS A 31 -12.57 -18.83 -7.17
C CYS A 31 -12.78 -18.15 -8.53
N GLU A 32 -14.03 -17.82 -8.88
CA GLU A 32 -14.41 -17.30 -10.20
C GLU A 32 -13.99 -15.83 -10.38
N PHE A 33 -14.11 -15.02 -9.32
CA PHE A 33 -13.78 -13.59 -9.36
C PHE A 33 -12.74 -13.24 -8.29
N PRO A 34 -11.74 -12.39 -8.60
CA PRO A 34 -10.84 -11.89 -7.57
C PRO A 34 -11.61 -11.03 -6.57
N TYR A 35 -11.33 -11.22 -5.28
CA TYR A 35 -11.87 -10.39 -4.22
C TYR A 35 -10.94 -9.19 -4.00
N ILE A 36 -11.48 -7.98 -4.05
CA ILE A 36 -10.73 -6.74 -3.83
C ILE A 36 -11.18 -6.09 -2.55
N VAL A 37 -10.23 -5.71 -1.69
CA VAL A 37 -10.52 -4.99 -0.45
C VAL A 37 -9.66 -3.73 -0.34
N PRO A 38 -10.28 -2.53 -0.18
CA PRO A 38 -9.56 -1.29 0.13
C PRO A 38 -9.27 -1.20 1.62
N LEU A 39 -8.02 -0.85 1.97
CA LEU A 39 -7.55 -0.69 3.34
C LEU A 39 -6.64 0.54 3.45
N ASN A 40 -6.68 1.21 4.60
CA ASN A 40 -5.61 2.11 4.98
C ASN A 40 -4.36 1.28 5.27
N PHE A 41 -3.20 1.85 5.00
CA PHE A 41 -1.94 1.14 5.13
C PHE A 41 -0.83 2.05 5.66
N GLY A 42 0.21 1.42 6.18
CA GLY A 42 1.50 2.02 6.41
C GLY A 42 2.57 1.26 5.64
N PHE A 43 3.80 1.75 5.60
CA PHE A 43 4.87 1.03 4.92
C PHE A 43 6.25 1.37 5.48
N ASP A 44 7.18 0.45 5.28
CA ASP A 44 8.61 0.67 5.31
C ASP A 44 9.19 0.43 3.92
N ALA A 45 10.23 1.17 3.59
CA ALA A 45 10.98 0.99 2.35
C ALA A 45 12.48 0.91 2.69
N ASP A 46 13.13 -0.18 2.29
CA ASP A 46 14.58 -0.29 2.43
C ASP A 46 15.24 0.40 1.24
N VAL A 47 15.93 1.49 1.54
CA VAL A 47 16.61 2.37 0.55
C VAL A 47 18.12 2.09 0.52
N SER A 48 18.60 1.03 1.18
CA SER A 48 20.02 0.70 1.22
C SER A 48 20.55 0.32 -0.17
N ALA A 49 21.71 0.87 -0.53
CA ALA A 49 22.30 0.72 -1.86
C ALA A 49 22.68 -0.74 -2.22
N ASP A 50 22.72 -1.63 -1.24
CA ASP A 50 23.22 -3.01 -1.37
C ASP A 50 22.09 -4.06 -1.35
N SER A 51 20.81 -3.66 -1.19
CA SER A 51 19.67 -4.58 -1.14
C SER A 51 18.79 -4.45 -2.37
N ASP A 52 18.14 -5.54 -2.76
CA ASP A 52 16.99 -5.48 -3.65
C ASP A 52 15.95 -4.52 -3.03
N ASN A 53 15.43 -3.59 -3.82
CA ASN A 53 14.40 -2.67 -3.36
C ASN A 53 13.21 -3.43 -2.81
N VAL A 54 12.95 -3.30 -1.50
CA VAL A 54 11.84 -3.96 -0.82
C VAL A 54 10.92 -2.90 -0.22
N ILE A 55 9.63 -3.07 -0.45
CA ILE A 55 8.58 -2.31 0.23
C ILE A 55 7.78 -3.27 1.09
N THR A 56 7.71 -3.00 2.38
CA THR A 56 6.86 -3.73 3.32
C THR A 56 5.63 -2.89 3.62
N LEU A 57 4.45 -3.39 3.24
CA LEU A 57 3.17 -2.74 3.49
C LEU A 57 2.54 -3.35 4.75
N TYR A 58 2.01 -2.50 5.63
CA TYR A 58 1.38 -2.89 6.89
C TYR A 58 -0.10 -2.56 6.90
N PHE A 59 -0.89 -3.47 7.45
CA PHE A 59 -2.34 -3.37 7.50
C PHE A 59 -2.89 -3.87 8.83
N HIS A 60 -4.10 -3.42 9.16
CA HIS A 60 -4.88 -4.01 10.25
C HIS A 60 -6.32 -4.27 9.82
N ALA A 61 -6.97 -5.22 10.46
CA ALA A 61 -8.34 -5.63 10.20
C ALA A 61 -8.98 -6.27 11.44
N ALA A 62 -10.29 -6.54 11.39
CA ALA A 62 -10.89 -7.48 12.32
C ALA A 62 -10.29 -8.88 12.14
N LYS A 63 -10.26 -9.69 13.20
CA LYS A 63 -9.70 -11.06 13.18
C LYS A 63 -10.48 -12.04 12.31
N VAL A 64 -11.72 -11.72 11.97
CA VAL A 64 -12.63 -12.58 11.23
C VAL A 64 -13.21 -11.85 10.03
N GLY A 65 -13.59 -12.61 9.01
CA GLY A 65 -14.26 -12.12 7.82
C GLY A 65 -13.57 -12.56 6.53
N LYS A 66 -14.30 -12.45 5.43
CA LYS A 66 -13.94 -13.00 4.12
C LYS A 66 -12.49 -12.76 3.71
N LYS A 67 -11.94 -11.54 3.94
CA LYS A 67 -10.55 -11.24 3.58
C LYS A 67 -9.54 -12.08 4.37
N ILE A 68 -9.81 -12.32 5.66
CA ILE A 68 -8.93 -13.12 6.53
C ILE A 68 -8.95 -14.57 6.05
N ASP A 69 -10.15 -15.14 5.86
CA ASP A 69 -10.32 -16.52 5.38
C ASP A 69 -9.61 -16.74 4.03
N LEU A 70 -9.67 -15.74 3.14
CA LEU A 70 -9.02 -15.81 1.83
C LEU A 70 -7.49 -15.69 1.94
N PHE A 71 -6.97 -14.80 2.78
CA PHE A 71 -5.53 -14.65 2.99
C PHE A 71 -4.91 -15.88 3.65
N GLU A 72 -5.60 -16.50 4.59
CA GLU A 72 -5.16 -17.76 5.21
C GLU A 72 -5.13 -18.91 4.19
N LYS A 73 -6.11 -18.97 3.29
CA LYS A 73 -6.20 -19.99 2.26
C LYS A 73 -5.22 -19.78 1.11
N ASN A 74 -5.01 -18.52 0.70
CA ASN A 74 -4.12 -18.14 -0.38
C ASN A 74 -3.47 -16.78 -0.06
N PRO A 75 -2.25 -16.78 0.49
CA PRO A 75 -1.58 -15.54 0.88
C PRO A 75 -1.04 -14.72 -0.29
N LEU A 76 -1.00 -15.26 -1.51
CA LEU A 76 -0.48 -14.56 -2.68
C LEU A 76 -1.49 -13.51 -3.16
N VAL A 77 -1.04 -12.26 -3.18
CA VAL A 77 -1.88 -11.11 -3.49
C VAL A 77 -1.23 -10.18 -4.50
N CYS A 78 -2.07 -9.47 -5.23
CA CYS A 78 -1.68 -8.26 -5.95
C CYS A 78 -2.23 -7.06 -5.17
N TYR A 79 -1.47 -5.97 -5.14
CA TYR A 79 -1.94 -4.73 -4.54
C TYR A 79 -1.81 -3.56 -5.51
N GLU A 80 -2.63 -2.58 -5.29
CA GLU A 80 -2.60 -1.32 -6.02
C GLU A 80 -2.83 -0.17 -5.05
N THR A 81 -2.12 0.94 -5.26
CA THR A 81 -2.36 2.20 -4.57
C THR A 81 -2.18 3.35 -5.55
N ASP A 82 -3.07 4.34 -5.48
CA ASP A 82 -3.05 5.48 -6.38
C ASP A 82 -3.46 6.79 -5.70
N THR A 83 -3.10 7.88 -6.33
CA THR A 83 -3.63 9.19 -6.00
C THR A 83 -3.88 10.01 -7.27
N LEU A 84 -5.04 10.66 -7.32
CA LEU A 84 -5.36 11.64 -8.33
C LEU A 84 -4.80 13.00 -7.88
N VAL A 85 -3.84 13.53 -8.64
CA VAL A 85 -3.22 14.82 -8.31
C VAL A 85 -4.13 15.97 -8.75
N ASN A 86 -4.55 15.98 -10.02
CA ASN A 86 -5.54 16.92 -10.54
C ASN A 86 -6.13 16.46 -11.88
N LEU A 87 -7.21 17.09 -12.27
CA LEU A 87 -7.79 17.00 -13.60
C LEU A 87 -7.51 18.29 -14.37
N LYS A 88 -7.25 18.16 -15.67
CA LYS A 88 -7.09 19.26 -16.59
C LYS A 88 -8.12 19.15 -17.71
N GLU A 89 -8.94 20.14 -17.84
CA GLU A 89 -9.86 20.29 -18.97
C GLU A 89 -9.17 21.01 -20.12
N GLY A 90 -9.26 20.45 -21.31
CA GLY A 90 -8.78 21.07 -22.54
C GLY A 90 -9.93 21.54 -23.40
N ASP A 91 -9.65 22.39 -24.41
CA ASP A 91 -10.66 22.90 -25.34
C ASP A 91 -11.42 21.83 -26.12
N ILE A 92 -10.82 20.63 -26.23
CA ILE A 92 -11.42 19.43 -26.80
C ILE A 92 -11.10 18.22 -25.92
N ALA A 93 -11.98 17.22 -25.93
CA ALA A 93 -11.89 16.06 -25.04
C ALA A 93 -10.52 15.35 -25.09
N CYS A 94 -9.90 15.22 -26.26
CA CYS A 94 -8.59 14.56 -26.40
C CYS A 94 -7.40 15.37 -25.83
N LYS A 95 -7.60 16.65 -25.48
CA LYS A 95 -6.63 17.49 -24.76
C LYS A 95 -6.88 17.53 -23.26
N SER A 96 -8.00 16.97 -22.79
CA SER A 96 -8.27 16.79 -21.37
C SER A 96 -7.48 15.62 -20.81
N GLY A 97 -7.12 15.68 -19.55
CA GLY A 97 -6.31 14.63 -18.93
C GLY A 97 -6.32 14.67 -17.42
N ALA A 98 -5.71 13.64 -16.84
CA ALA A 98 -5.52 13.53 -15.40
C ALA A 98 -4.02 13.42 -15.08
N ASN A 99 -3.57 14.15 -14.08
CA ASN A 99 -2.31 13.91 -13.41
C ASN A 99 -2.57 12.94 -12.26
N TYR A 100 -1.80 11.89 -12.21
CA TYR A 100 -1.95 10.83 -11.21
C TYR A 100 -0.61 10.16 -10.91
N GLU A 101 -0.56 9.51 -9.77
CA GLU A 101 0.53 8.65 -9.37
C GLU A 101 -0.08 7.30 -8.96
N SER A 102 0.57 6.19 -9.29
CA SER A 102 0.09 4.85 -8.94
C SER A 102 1.23 3.84 -8.81
N ILE A 103 1.04 2.85 -7.93
CA ILE A 103 1.94 1.72 -7.77
C ILE A 103 1.10 0.44 -7.81
N ILE A 104 1.57 -0.53 -8.57
CA ILE A 104 1.02 -1.89 -8.60
C ILE A 104 2.16 -2.84 -8.26
N GLY A 105 1.91 -3.74 -7.33
CA GLY A 105 2.87 -4.77 -6.94
C GLY A 105 2.17 -6.06 -6.53
N ASN A 106 2.99 -7.03 -6.18
CA ASN A 106 2.53 -8.30 -5.65
C ASN A 106 3.41 -8.73 -4.47
N GLY A 107 2.91 -9.64 -3.68
CA GLY A 107 3.61 -10.19 -2.53
C GLY A 107 2.77 -11.23 -1.81
N GLU A 108 3.23 -11.60 -0.64
CA GLU A 108 2.60 -12.58 0.23
C GLU A 108 2.11 -11.91 1.51
N VAL A 109 0.88 -12.21 1.91
CA VAL A 109 0.32 -11.78 3.19
C VAL A 109 0.95 -12.61 4.32
N ILE A 110 1.54 -11.93 5.29
CA ILE A 110 2.15 -12.52 6.48
C ILE A 110 1.47 -11.93 7.72
N PHE A 111 0.79 -12.77 8.49
CA PHE A 111 0.16 -12.34 9.74
C PHE A 111 1.22 -12.11 10.82
N ILE A 112 1.14 -10.97 11.51
CA ILE A 112 2.06 -10.57 12.56
C ILE A 112 1.50 -11.03 13.91
N SER A 113 2.27 -11.85 14.64
CA SER A 113 1.93 -12.33 15.98
C SER A 113 2.69 -11.59 17.09
N ASP A 114 3.93 -11.19 16.82
CA ASP A 114 4.78 -10.48 17.79
C ASP A 114 4.18 -9.11 18.15
N LYS A 115 4.16 -8.79 19.43
CA LYS A 115 3.56 -7.55 19.95
C LYS A 115 4.32 -6.31 19.50
N ALA A 116 5.65 -6.35 19.52
CA ALA A 116 6.46 -5.20 19.16
C ALA A 116 6.33 -4.90 17.65
N GLU A 117 6.31 -5.95 16.81
CA GLU A 117 6.09 -5.82 15.37
C GLU A 117 4.67 -5.33 15.05
N LYS A 118 3.63 -5.76 15.80
CA LYS A 118 2.27 -5.22 15.67
C LYS A 118 2.23 -3.72 15.95
N ILE A 119 2.86 -3.27 17.02
CA ILE A 119 2.91 -1.85 17.40
C ILE A 119 3.66 -1.06 16.32
N HIS A 120 4.79 -1.57 15.82
CA HIS A 120 5.50 -0.96 14.70
C HIS A 120 4.60 -0.80 13.47
N ALA A 121 3.96 -1.87 13.04
CA ALA A 121 3.04 -1.86 11.90
C ALA A 121 1.90 -0.85 12.05
N LEU A 122 1.27 -0.79 13.23
CA LEU A 122 0.20 0.17 13.52
C LEU A 122 0.71 1.61 13.53
N ASN A 123 1.90 1.87 14.08
CA ASN A 123 2.52 3.19 14.02
C ASN A 123 2.74 3.61 12.55
N LYS A 124 3.21 2.71 11.68
CA LYS A 124 3.36 3.00 10.25
C LYS A 124 2.04 3.33 9.56
N VAL A 125 0.94 2.65 9.93
CA VAL A 125 -0.40 2.99 9.43
C VAL A 125 -0.81 4.40 9.88
N MET A 126 -0.57 4.76 11.15
CA MET A 126 -0.87 6.09 11.68
C MET A 126 0.00 7.17 11.03
N GLU A 127 1.31 6.90 10.84
CA GLU A 127 2.24 7.79 10.16
C GLU A 127 1.78 8.11 8.73
N ASN A 128 1.42 7.08 7.97
CA ASN A 128 0.94 7.29 6.61
C ASN A 128 -0.42 8.01 6.55
N ALA A 129 -1.32 7.74 7.50
CA ALA A 129 -2.63 8.36 7.53
C ALA A 129 -2.60 9.85 7.90
N PHE A 130 -1.81 10.22 8.92
CA PHE A 130 -1.84 11.54 9.55
C PHE A 130 -0.57 12.36 9.37
N GLY A 131 0.49 11.77 8.80
CA GLY A 131 1.82 12.39 8.68
C GLY A 131 2.61 12.32 9.99
N ASN A 132 3.91 12.59 9.87
CA ASN A 132 4.87 12.55 11.00
C ASN A 132 5.04 13.89 11.71
N GLU A 133 4.33 14.94 11.27
CA GLU A 133 4.59 16.31 11.72
C GLU A 133 4.43 16.50 13.25
N ASN A 134 3.58 15.69 13.88
CA ASN A 134 3.28 15.82 15.30
C ASN A 134 3.95 14.79 16.20
N LYS A 135 4.72 13.82 15.70
CA LYS A 135 5.39 12.75 16.48
C LYS A 135 4.55 12.24 17.66
N LYS A 136 3.25 12.07 17.42
CA LYS A 136 2.34 11.64 18.45
C LYS A 136 2.64 10.18 18.81
N GLU A 137 2.96 9.93 20.06
CA GLU A 137 3.02 8.57 20.58
C GLU A 137 1.58 8.05 20.77
N TYR A 138 1.31 6.91 20.14
CA TYR A 138 0.02 6.24 20.28
C TYR A 138 0.12 5.11 21.29
N ASP A 139 -0.83 5.06 22.21
CA ASP A 139 -0.97 3.93 23.12
C ASP A 139 -1.80 2.82 22.47
N TYR A 140 -1.34 1.58 22.61
CA TYR A 140 -2.00 0.38 22.09
C TYR A 140 -2.28 -0.60 23.24
N PRO A 141 -3.41 -0.48 23.94
CA PRO A 141 -3.77 -1.37 25.02
C PRO A 141 -3.80 -2.84 24.57
N ASP A 142 -3.29 -3.75 25.39
CA ASP A 142 -3.20 -5.18 25.05
C ASP A 142 -4.54 -5.77 24.58
N LYS A 143 -5.63 -5.41 25.24
CA LYS A 143 -6.98 -5.84 24.84
C LYS A 143 -7.36 -5.42 23.42
N MET A 144 -6.86 -4.27 22.94
CA MET A 144 -7.11 -3.84 21.56
C MET A 144 -6.25 -4.62 20.57
N LEU A 145 -4.99 -4.92 20.92
CA LEU A 145 -4.10 -5.74 20.10
C LEU A 145 -4.58 -7.19 19.98
N GLU A 146 -5.29 -7.69 21.00
CA GLU A 146 -5.85 -9.03 21.01
C GLU A 146 -7.06 -9.22 20.09
N VAL A 147 -7.82 -8.16 19.78
CA VAL A 147 -9.06 -8.25 18.99
C VAL A 147 -8.89 -7.90 17.52
N ILE A 148 -7.70 -7.45 17.13
CA ILE A 148 -7.38 -7.12 15.73
C ILE A 148 -6.42 -8.12 15.11
N SER A 149 -6.50 -8.26 13.81
CA SER A 149 -5.48 -8.90 12.98
C SER A 149 -4.57 -7.81 12.40
N VAL A 150 -3.26 -7.99 12.55
CA VAL A 150 -2.25 -7.15 11.90
C VAL A 150 -1.47 -8.04 10.95
N PHE A 151 -1.24 -7.57 9.73
CA PHE A 151 -0.51 -8.32 8.72
C PHE A 151 0.32 -7.40 7.85
N LYS A 152 1.32 -7.97 7.19
CA LYS A 152 2.18 -7.27 6.24
C LYS A 152 2.18 -7.94 4.87
N ILE A 153 2.59 -7.20 3.86
CA ILE A 153 2.92 -7.70 2.53
C ILE A 153 4.35 -7.25 2.22
N GLU A 154 5.26 -8.20 2.07
CA GLU A 154 6.61 -7.94 1.60
C GLU A 154 6.65 -8.01 0.08
N SER A 155 6.97 -6.90 -0.56
CA SER A 155 6.95 -6.75 -2.01
C SER A 155 8.33 -6.42 -2.56
N LYS A 156 8.82 -7.29 -3.43
CA LYS A 156 10.04 -7.12 -4.25
C LYS A 156 9.73 -6.91 -5.72
N SER A 157 8.45 -7.05 -6.10
CA SER A 157 8.00 -6.93 -7.49
C SER A 157 6.87 -5.91 -7.57
N PHE A 158 7.20 -4.72 -8.03
CA PHE A 158 6.27 -3.61 -8.20
C PHE A 158 6.65 -2.73 -9.38
N THR A 159 5.69 -1.97 -9.85
CA THR A 159 5.86 -0.95 -10.88
C THR A 159 5.17 0.33 -10.45
N ALA A 160 5.81 1.47 -10.71
CA ALA A 160 5.27 2.77 -10.41
C ALA A 160 5.05 3.59 -11.68
N LYS A 161 4.03 4.44 -11.65
CA LYS A 161 3.62 5.24 -12.79
C LYS A 161 3.20 6.63 -12.33
N LYS A 162 3.63 7.63 -13.10
CA LYS A 162 3.28 9.04 -12.88
C LYS A 162 2.91 9.71 -14.18
N ASN A 163 1.84 10.47 -14.17
CA ASN A 163 1.50 11.41 -15.23
C ASN A 163 1.45 12.82 -14.64
N SER A 164 2.37 13.67 -15.04
CA SER A 164 2.47 15.08 -14.61
C SER A 164 2.35 16.05 -15.78
N LYS A 165 1.95 15.56 -16.97
CA LYS A 165 1.93 16.33 -18.23
C LYS A 165 0.51 16.67 -18.71
N ALA A 166 -0.51 16.35 -17.92
CA ALA A 166 -1.88 16.72 -18.28
C ALA A 166 -2.19 18.16 -17.92
#